data_6047f60503dcbbdea2945fdfbaa6b846
#
_entry.id   6047f60503dcbbdea2945fdfbaa6b846
#
_cell.length_a   1.000
_cell.length_b   1.000
_cell.length_c   1.000
_cell.angle_alpha   90.00
_cell.angle_beta   90.00
_cell.angle_gamma   90.00
#
_symmetry.space_group_name_H-M   'P 1'
#
loop_
_entity.id
_entity.type
_entity.pdbx_description
1 polymer ?
#
loop_
_entity_poly.entity_id
_entity_poly.type
_entity_poly.pdbx_seq_one_letter_code
_entity_poly.pdbx_strand_id
1 'polypeptide(L)'
;MATLDSLTWLSRFVSETPGDSEVGGRSRQVPNACWSRVLPTPSIKPQLQLWSSEMGQMLGIEKGGAETLGGGVPVSGMDPYAQRYGGHQFGNWAGQLGDGRAITLGEVESKEGVVELQLKGAGKTPYSRFADGKAVLRSSIREFLCSEAMHHLGVPTTRALSLVTTGENILRDIMYDGNSAHEPGAIVCRVAPSFIRFGSFQIHSATSDIDTLRSLVEHTVRTHFPSHTLNDDVGRIAWLSQI
;
A
#
# COMPACT_ATOMS: atom_id res chain seq x y z
N MET A 1 20.29 18.18 3.60
CA MET A 1 19.97 16.81 3.18
C MET A 1 18.47 16.74 2.97
N ALA A 2 18.04 16.28 1.80
CA ALA A 2 16.61 16.13 1.51
C ALA A 2 16.06 14.90 2.24
N THR A 3 14.91 15.04 2.88
CA THR A 3 14.23 14.04 3.70
C THR A 3 12.78 13.87 3.23
N LEU A 4 12.02 12.95 3.83
CA LEU A 4 10.60 12.75 3.53
C LEU A 4 9.77 14.05 3.65
N ASP A 5 10.16 14.95 4.56
CA ASP A 5 9.50 16.26 4.74
C ASP A 5 9.69 17.20 3.54
N SER A 6 10.72 16.97 2.72
CA SER A 6 10.98 17.79 1.54
C SER A 6 10.24 17.33 0.29
N LEU A 7 9.55 16.18 0.34
CA LEU A 7 8.78 15.66 -0.79
C LEU A 7 7.49 16.45 -0.99
N THR A 8 7.10 16.62 -2.24
CA THR A 8 5.78 17.14 -2.61
C THR A 8 4.78 15.99 -2.53
N TRP A 9 3.98 15.99 -1.45
CA TRP A 9 2.94 15.00 -1.23
C TRP A 9 1.66 15.38 -1.96
N LEU A 10 1.01 14.39 -2.55
CA LEU A 10 -0.25 14.48 -3.27
C LEU A 10 -1.26 13.53 -2.64
N SER A 11 -2.55 13.85 -2.78
CA SER A 11 -3.66 13.05 -2.23
C SER A 11 -4.72 12.78 -3.30
N ARG A 12 -4.30 12.51 -4.55
CA ARG A 12 -5.24 12.37 -5.69
C ARG A 12 -6.20 11.20 -5.48
N PHE A 13 -5.68 10.03 -5.11
CA PHE A 13 -6.51 8.85 -4.86
C PHE A 13 -7.57 9.14 -3.79
N VAL A 14 -7.18 9.75 -2.67
CA VAL A 14 -8.08 10.07 -1.55
C VAL A 14 -9.10 11.16 -1.92
N SER A 15 -8.69 12.18 -2.67
CA SER A 15 -9.57 13.30 -3.04
C SER A 15 -10.54 12.97 -4.18
N GLU A 16 -10.19 12.00 -5.03
CA GLU A 16 -10.93 11.70 -6.27
C GLU A 16 -11.79 10.42 -6.18
N THR A 17 -11.61 9.61 -5.13
CA THR A 17 -12.37 8.37 -4.96
C THR A 17 -13.11 8.35 -3.63
N PRO A 18 -14.26 7.66 -3.52
CA PRO A 18 -15.01 7.56 -2.27
C PRO A 18 -14.22 6.91 -1.14
N GLY A 19 -14.18 7.55 0.02
CA GLY A 19 -13.55 7.06 1.25
C GLY A 19 -14.57 6.59 2.28
N ASP A 20 -14.10 5.72 3.17
CA ASP A 20 -14.84 5.29 4.35
C ASP A 20 -15.05 6.47 5.31
N SER A 21 -16.27 6.63 5.81
CA SER A 21 -16.61 7.67 6.78
C SER A 21 -16.05 7.41 8.19
N GLU A 22 -15.72 6.15 8.52
CA GLU A 22 -15.13 5.76 9.80
C GLU A 22 -13.60 5.73 9.72
N VAL A 23 -12.94 6.46 10.61
CA VAL A 23 -11.46 6.53 10.70
C VAL A 23 -10.93 5.48 11.68
N GLY A 24 -9.73 4.96 11.41
CA GLY A 24 -8.99 4.07 12.30
C GLY A 24 -9.01 2.59 11.94
N GLY A 25 -8.21 1.80 12.66
CA GLY A 25 -7.85 0.43 12.31
C GLY A 25 -8.79 -0.66 12.84
N ARG A 26 -10.00 -0.32 13.35
CA ARG A 26 -10.95 -1.34 13.80
C ARG A 26 -11.42 -2.19 12.62
N SER A 27 -11.23 -3.50 12.71
CA SER A 27 -11.64 -4.43 11.63
C SER A 27 -13.16 -4.41 11.41
N ARG A 28 -13.58 -4.20 10.16
CA ARG A 28 -14.99 -4.10 9.75
C ARG A 28 -15.18 -4.37 8.26
N GLN A 29 -16.43 -4.57 7.86
CA GLN A 29 -16.81 -4.45 6.45
C GLN A 29 -16.93 -2.96 6.10
N VAL A 30 -16.39 -2.59 4.96
CA VAL A 30 -16.37 -1.21 4.49
C VAL A 30 -17.10 -1.16 3.15
N PRO A 31 -18.40 -0.85 3.12
CA PRO A 31 -19.14 -0.69 1.87
C PRO A 31 -18.88 0.68 1.22
N ASN A 32 -19.13 0.78 -0.07
CA ASN A 32 -19.20 2.03 -0.84
C ASN A 32 -17.97 2.96 -0.68
N ALA A 33 -16.79 2.37 -0.57
CA ALA A 33 -15.55 3.10 -0.42
C ALA A 33 -14.37 2.37 -1.06
N CYS A 34 -13.42 3.12 -1.60
CA CYS A 34 -12.17 2.60 -2.16
C CYS A 34 -11.06 2.45 -1.11
N TRP A 35 -11.15 3.22 -0.02
CA TRP A 35 -10.13 3.31 1.01
C TRP A 35 -10.72 3.68 2.37
N SER A 36 -9.95 3.43 3.42
CA SER A 36 -10.26 3.90 4.80
C SER A 36 -9.05 4.65 5.35
N ARG A 37 -9.29 5.81 5.96
CA ARG A 37 -8.23 6.59 6.61
C ARG A 37 -7.76 5.90 7.88
N VAL A 38 -6.45 5.64 7.96
CA VAL A 38 -5.83 4.95 9.10
C VAL A 38 -4.38 5.38 9.25
N LEU A 39 -3.96 5.67 10.46
CA LEU A 39 -2.58 6.01 10.77
C LEU A 39 -1.75 4.73 11.01
N PRO A 40 -0.46 4.71 10.61
CA PRO A 40 0.46 3.69 11.04
C PRO A 40 0.57 3.61 12.56
N THR A 41 0.90 2.44 13.08
CA THR A 41 1.23 2.24 14.49
C THR A 41 2.70 2.53 14.71
N PRO A 42 3.07 3.49 15.58
CA PRO A 42 4.47 3.82 15.84
C PRO A 42 5.27 2.62 16.38
N SER A 43 6.45 2.42 15.83
CA SER A 43 7.42 1.45 16.33
C SER A 43 8.02 1.89 17.66
N ILE A 44 8.30 0.94 18.57
CA ILE A 44 8.88 1.25 19.89
C ILE A 44 10.33 1.76 19.75
N LYS A 45 11.12 1.13 18.86
CA LYS A 45 12.51 1.48 18.63
C LYS A 45 12.86 1.26 17.15
N PRO A 46 12.43 2.15 16.26
CA PRO A 46 12.66 2.00 14.84
C PRO A 46 14.15 2.10 14.49
N GLN A 47 14.64 1.12 13.70
CA GLN A 47 16.02 1.11 13.21
C GLN A 47 16.04 0.76 11.73
N LEU A 48 16.63 1.63 10.92
CA LEU A 48 16.78 1.42 9.49
C LEU A 48 17.84 0.33 9.23
N GLN A 49 17.41 -0.79 8.66
CA GLN A 49 18.24 -1.94 8.34
C GLN A 49 18.70 -1.95 6.90
N LEU A 50 17.77 -1.70 5.95
CA LEU A 50 18.05 -1.64 4.52
C LEU A 50 17.51 -0.35 3.92
N TRP A 51 18.22 0.13 2.92
CA TRP A 51 17.87 1.32 2.13
C TRP A 51 18.25 1.13 0.68
N SER A 52 17.32 1.33 -0.23
CA SER A 52 17.60 1.38 -1.66
C SER A 52 18.08 2.78 -2.04
N SER A 53 19.37 2.91 -2.33
CA SER A 53 19.94 4.20 -2.76
C SER A 53 19.38 4.66 -4.10
N GLU A 54 19.06 3.72 -4.99
CA GLU A 54 18.44 3.99 -6.28
C GLU A 54 17.04 4.59 -6.10
N MET A 55 16.20 3.99 -5.25
CA MET A 55 14.88 4.54 -4.94
C MET A 55 14.97 5.90 -4.22
N GLY A 56 15.94 6.07 -3.34
CA GLY A 56 16.20 7.37 -2.71
C GLY A 56 16.55 8.43 -3.74
N GLN A 57 17.43 8.13 -4.70
CA GLN A 57 17.80 9.04 -5.80
C GLN A 57 16.62 9.36 -6.73
N MET A 58 15.78 8.38 -7.04
CA MET A 58 14.57 8.55 -7.84
C MET A 58 13.60 9.52 -7.14
N LEU A 59 13.43 9.38 -5.84
CA LEU A 59 12.59 10.25 -5.01
C LEU A 59 13.26 11.60 -4.67
N GLY A 60 14.57 11.75 -4.91
CA GLY A 60 15.32 12.96 -4.57
C GLY A 60 15.59 13.11 -3.08
N ILE A 61 15.60 12.02 -2.31
CA ILE A 61 15.90 11.99 -0.88
C ILE A 61 17.14 11.16 -0.56
N GLU A 62 17.79 11.54 0.53
CA GLU A 62 18.91 10.79 1.08
C GLU A 62 18.45 9.74 2.10
N LYS A 63 19.39 8.94 2.59
CA LYS A 63 19.11 7.93 3.61
C LYS A 63 18.60 8.57 4.90
N GLY A 64 17.49 8.07 5.44
CA GLY A 64 16.93 8.55 6.71
C GLY A 64 15.48 8.16 6.92
N GLY A 65 14.84 8.81 7.90
CA GLY A 65 13.40 8.66 8.13
C GLY A 65 12.99 7.37 8.84
N ALA A 66 13.87 6.74 9.62
CA ALA A 66 13.53 5.51 10.37
C ALA A 66 12.28 5.69 11.25
N GLU A 67 12.09 6.86 11.86
CA GLU A 67 10.91 7.16 12.67
C GLU A 67 9.63 7.11 11.81
N THR A 68 9.55 7.90 10.76
CA THR A 68 8.36 7.95 9.87
C THR A 68 8.17 6.62 9.14
N LEU A 69 9.23 6.02 8.57
CA LEU A 69 9.18 4.75 7.85
C LEU A 69 8.97 3.54 8.78
N GLY A 70 9.17 3.74 10.08
CA GLY A 70 8.83 2.81 11.16
C GLY A 70 7.41 3.00 11.71
N GLY A 71 6.54 3.72 11.01
CA GLY A 71 5.15 3.92 11.42
C GLY A 71 4.96 5.07 12.41
N GLY A 72 5.95 5.95 12.58
CA GLY A 72 5.85 7.16 13.43
C GLY A 72 4.89 8.21 12.84
N VAL A 73 4.93 9.39 13.43
CA VAL A 73 4.04 10.48 13.02
C VAL A 73 4.24 10.82 11.54
N PRO A 74 3.16 10.85 10.74
CA PRO A 74 3.25 11.28 9.35
C PRO A 74 3.80 12.71 9.24
N VAL A 75 4.63 12.94 8.23
CA VAL A 75 5.11 14.30 7.92
C VAL A 75 4.01 15.11 7.23
N SER A 76 4.18 16.43 7.23
CA SER A 76 3.21 17.35 6.59
C SER A 76 2.97 16.96 5.13
N GLY A 77 1.71 16.91 4.73
CA GLY A 77 1.27 16.54 3.39
C GLY A 77 0.93 15.05 3.20
N MET A 78 1.37 14.16 4.10
CA MET A 78 0.91 12.77 4.09
C MET A 78 -0.57 12.68 4.49
N ASP A 79 -1.33 11.81 3.81
CA ASP A 79 -2.72 11.48 4.16
C ASP A 79 -2.89 9.95 4.18
N PRO A 80 -2.49 9.27 5.28
CA PRO A 80 -2.39 7.82 5.32
C PRO A 80 -3.73 7.09 5.21
N TYR A 81 -3.76 6.06 4.36
CA TYR A 81 -4.94 5.23 4.13
C TYR A 81 -4.59 3.78 3.83
N ALA A 82 -5.59 2.90 3.96
CA ALA A 82 -5.54 1.51 3.51
C ALA A 82 -6.57 1.31 2.40
N GLN A 83 -6.21 0.58 1.33
CA GLN A 83 -7.08 0.34 0.19
C GLN A 83 -8.03 -0.83 0.46
N ARG A 84 -9.28 -0.68 -0.01
CA ARG A 84 -10.27 -1.75 -0.09
C ARG A 84 -10.13 -2.50 -1.41
N TYR A 85 -10.06 -3.81 -1.35
CA TYR A 85 -10.16 -4.67 -2.51
C TYR A 85 -10.74 -6.03 -2.15
N GLY A 86 -11.27 -6.73 -3.12
CA GLY A 86 -11.68 -8.12 -3.00
C GLY A 86 -10.60 -9.06 -3.51
N GLY A 87 -10.81 -10.34 -3.35
CA GLY A 87 -9.88 -11.32 -3.89
C GLY A 87 -10.28 -12.75 -3.66
N HIS A 88 -9.47 -13.64 -4.20
CA HIS A 88 -9.62 -15.08 -4.10
C HIS A 88 -8.59 -15.66 -3.14
N GLN A 89 -9.02 -16.59 -2.31
CA GLN A 89 -8.16 -17.39 -1.45
C GLN A 89 -8.49 -18.87 -1.69
N PHE A 90 -7.45 -19.67 -1.97
CA PHE A 90 -7.59 -21.09 -2.30
C PHE A 90 -8.62 -21.38 -3.41
N GLY A 91 -8.63 -20.54 -4.45
CA GLY A 91 -9.53 -20.67 -5.59
C GLY A 91 -10.97 -20.17 -5.38
N ASN A 92 -11.32 -19.71 -4.17
CA ASN A 92 -12.66 -19.23 -3.85
C ASN A 92 -12.67 -17.71 -3.66
N TRP A 93 -13.76 -17.07 -4.09
CA TRP A 93 -14.00 -15.66 -3.80
C TRP A 93 -14.15 -15.43 -2.29
N ALA A 94 -13.22 -14.67 -1.71
CA ALA A 94 -13.18 -14.40 -0.28
C ALA A 94 -13.87 -13.09 0.13
N GLY A 95 -14.47 -12.37 -0.83
CA GLY A 95 -15.06 -11.07 -0.57
C GLY A 95 -14.02 -10.01 -0.23
N GLN A 96 -14.32 -9.17 0.76
CA GLN A 96 -13.41 -8.10 1.18
C GLN A 96 -12.13 -8.65 1.82
N LEU A 97 -10.99 -8.37 1.21
CA LEU A 97 -9.65 -8.58 1.75
C LEU A 97 -9.01 -7.27 2.21
N GLY A 98 -8.71 -6.37 1.29
CA GLY A 98 -8.10 -5.07 1.54
C GLY A 98 -6.66 -5.10 2.06
N ASP A 99 -6.10 -3.95 2.30
CA ASP A 99 -4.75 -3.75 2.85
C ASP A 99 -4.73 -4.04 4.35
N GLY A 100 -4.79 -5.31 4.76
CA GLY A 100 -4.92 -5.75 6.15
C GLY A 100 -3.70 -5.48 7.05
N ARG A 101 -2.56 -5.09 6.47
CA ARG A 101 -1.33 -4.70 7.17
C ARG A 101 -0.48 -3.72 6.35
N ALA A 102 -1.06 -3.09 5.38
CA ALA A 102 -0.38 -2.10 4.55
C ALA A 102 -1.12 -0.76 4.66
N ILE A 103 -0.36 0.31 4.73
CA ILE A 103 -0.87 1.67 4.86
C ILE A 103 -0.09 2.54 3.88
N THR A 104 -0.78 3.09 2.90
CA THR A 104 -0.21 4.06 1.96
C THR A 104 -0.10 5.39 2.66
N LEU A 105 1.08 6.01 2.61
CA LEU A 105 1.36 7.32 3.23
C LEU A 105 0.84 8.47 2.36
N GLY A 106 0.78 8.25 1.07
CA GLY A 106 0.38 9.21 0.04
C GLY A 106 1.11 8.95 -1.26
N GLU A 107 0.88 9.83 -2.21
CA GLU A 107 1.56 9.89 -3.49
C GLU A 107 2.63 10.98 -3.45
N VAL A 108 3.74 10.81 -4.15
CA VAL A 108 4.80 11.81 -4.25
C VAL A 108 5.25 11.99 -5.69
N GLU A 109 5.65 13.21 -6.02
CA GLU A 109 6.35 13.48 -7.26
C GLU A 109 7.76 12.92 -7.20
N SER A 110 8.19 12.23 -8.23
CA SER A 110 9.51 11.68 -8.40
C SER A 110 10.10 12.02 -9.77
N LYS A 111 11.36 11.69 -10.01
CA LYS A 111 11.99 11.88 -11.31
C LYS A 111 11.36 11.04 -12.44
N GLU A 112 10.66 9.97 -12.08
CA GLU A 112 10.02 9.03 -13.02
C GLU A 112 8.49 9.17 -13.05
N GLY A 113 7.97 10.25 -12.49
CA GLY A 113 6.53 10.51 -12.38
C GLY A 113 6.03 10.35 -10.94
N VAL A 114 4.71 10.31 -10.79
CA VAL A 114 4.10 10.19 -9.47
C VAL A 114 4.09 8.73 -9.02
N VAL A 115 4.47 8.48 -7.77
CA VAL A 115 4.49 7.16 -7.15
C VAL A 115 3.85 7.19 -5.77
N GLU A 116 3.27 6.06 -5.35
CA GLU A 116 2.76 5.83 -4.01
C GLU A 116 3.84 5.24 -3.10
N LEU A 117 3.94 5.75 -1.85
CA LEU A 117 4.73 5.15 -0.79
C LEU A 117 3.81 4.40 0.18
N GLN A 118 4.06 3.11 0.37
CA GLN A 118 3.22 2.26 1.20
C GLN A 118 4.04 1.49 2.23
N LEU A 119 3.69 1.63 3.52
CA LEU A 119 4.28 0.87 4.62
C LEU A 119 3.57 -0.49 4.74
N LYS A 120 4.33 -1.58 4.75
CA LYS A 120 3.80 -2.92 4.98
C LYS A 120 4.30 -3.49 6.30
N GLY A 121 3.37 -3.89 7.15
CA GLY A 121 3.62 -4.30 8.53
C GLY A 121 3.40 -3.20 9.55
N ALA A 122 2.78 -2.08 9.16
CA ALA A 122 2.69 -0.85 9.95
C ALA A 122 1.48 -0.79 10.90
N GLY A 123 0.80 -1.91 11.14
CA GLY A 123 -0.29 -2.00 12.11
C GLY A 123 -1.64 -2.37 11.53
N LYS A 124 -2.65 -2.36 12.40
CA LYS A 124 -4.03 -2.73 12.05
C LYS A 124 -4.69 -1.71 11.15
N THR A 125 -5.47 -2.24 10.20
CA THR A 125 -6.36 -1.49 9.33
C THR A 125 -7.78 -2.08 9.41
N PRO A 126 -8.81 -1.46 8.86
CA PRO A 126 -10.15 -2.03 8.78
C PRO A 126 -10.19 -3.42 8.12
N TYR A 127 -9.20 -3.73 7.32
CA TYR A 127 -9.08 -4.96 6.53
C TYR A 127 -8.23 -6.05 7.19
N SER A 128 -7.75 -5.84 8.42
CA SER A 128 -6.89 -6.82 9.13
C SER A 128 -7.62 -8.08 9.57
N ARG A 129 -8.95 -8.07 9.57
CA ARG A 129 -9.78 -9.19 10.07
C ARG A 129 -9.42 -9.50 11.54
N PHE A 130 -8.85 -10.66 11.80
CA PHE A 130 -8.37 -11.09 13.13
C PHE A 130 -6.86 -10.87 13.35
N ALA A 131 -6.13 -10.46 12.30
CA ALA A 131 -4.67 -10.30 12.36
C ALA A 131 -4.25 -9.01 13.09
N ASP A 132 -3.00 -8.96 13.52
CA ASP A 132 -2.40 -7.83 14.23
C ASP A 132 -1.90 -6.69 13.33
N GLY A 133 -1.91 -6.89 12.01
CA GLY A 133 -1.45 -5.91 11.04
C GLY A 133 0.08 -5.75 10.96
N LYS A 134 0.85 -6.58 11.66
CA LYS A 134 2.31 -6.49 11.73
C LYS A 134 3.00 -7.47 10.79
N ALA A 135 4.25 -7.19 10.44
CA ALA A 135 5.13 -8.08 9.71
C ALA A 135 6.39 -8.40 10.53
N VAL A 136 7.04 -9.52 10.20
CA VAL A 136 8.26 -9.97 10.87
C VAL A 136 9.48 -9.83 9.96
N LEU A 137 10.66 -9.67 10.55
CA LEU A 137 11.91 -9.35 9.85
C LEU A 137 12.24 -10.33 8.72
N ARG A 138 12.16 -11.65 8.96
CA ARG A 138 12.48 -12.66 7.93
C ARG A 138 11.63 -12.53 6.66
N SER A 139 10.33 -12.24 6.79
CA SER A 139 9.44 -12.05 5.65
C SER A 139 9.65 -10.71 4.98
N SER A 140 9.99 -9.69 5.74
CA SER A 140 10.27 -8.34 5.26
C SER A 140 11.60 -8.26 4.49
N ILE A 141 12.65 -8.98 4.94
CA ILE A 141 13.90 -9.12 4.18
C ILE A 141 13.62 -9.78 2.83
N ARG A 142 12.85 -10.88 2.81
CA ARG A 142 12.50 -11.57 1.56
C ARG A 142 11.72 -10.66 0.62
N GLU A 143 10.75 -9.90 1.13
CA GLU A 143 9.98 -8.96 0.30
C GLU A 143 10.87 -7.87 -0.30
N PHE A 144 11.73 -7.25 0.51
CA PHE A 144 12.66 -6.23 0.05
C PHE A 144 13.60 -6.78 -1.04
N LEU A 145 14.31 -7.88 -0.76
CA LEU A 145 15.27 -8.44 -1.70
C LEU A 145 14.62 -8.99 -2.97
N CYS A 146 13.47 -9.67 -2.86
CA CYS A 146 12.80 -10.22 -4.04
C CYS A 146 12.25 -9.13 -4.95
N SER A 147 11.67 -8.04 -4.40
CA SER A 147 11.17 -6.95 -5.24
C SER A 147 12.29 -6.27 -6.02
N GLU A 148 13.41 -5.96 -5.38
CA GLU A 148 14.55 -5.36 -6.05
C GLU A 148 15.21 -6.33 -7.05
N ALA A 149 15.36 -7.61 -6.70
CA ALA A 149 15.88 -8.62 -7.62
C ALA A 149 15.00 -8.78 -8.87
N MET A 150 13.69 -8.84 -8.71
CA MET A 150 12.74 -8.95 -9.84
C MET A 150 12.82 -7.72 -10.75
N HIS A 151 12.93 -6.52 -10.19
CA HIS A 151 13.14 -5.30 -10.96
C HIS A 151 14.40 -5.39 -11.82
N HIS A 152 15.55 -5.76 -11.24
CA HIS A 152 16.82 -5.86 -11.95
C HIS A 152 16.86 -7.02 -12.98
N LEU A 153 15.95 -7.99 -12.86
CA LEU A 153 15.72 -9.02 -13.87
C LEU A 153 14.75 -8.57 -14.98
N GLY A 154 14.29 -7.33 -14.97
CA GLY A 154 13.36 -6.77 -15.96
C GLY A 154 11.92 -7.20 -15.78
N VAL A 155 11.53 -7.74 -14.62
CA VAL A 155 10.15 -8.10 -14.32
C VAL A 155 9.46 -6.89 -13.67
N PRO A 156 8.32 -6.41 -14.22
CA PRO A 156 7.54 -5.35 -13.58
C PRO A 156 7.12 -5.74 -12.16
N THR A 157 7.46 -4.92 -11.19
CA THR A 157 7.20 -5.19 -9.77
C THR A 157 7.13 -3.90 -8.96
N THR A 158 6.58 -3.98 -7.76
CA THR A 158 6.75 -2.88 -6.79
C THR A 158 8.20 -2.84 -6.32
N ARG A 159 8.72 -1.64 -6.09
CA ARG A 159 10.08 -1.43 -5.54
C ARG A 159 10.04 -1.35 -4.02
N ALA A 160 11.20 -1.46 -3.39
CA ALA A 160 11.36 -1.30 -1.95
C ALA A 160 12.33 -0.15 -1.65
N LEU A 161 11.88 0.86 -0.88
CA LEU A 161 12.72 1.98 -0.46
C LEU A 161 13.53 1.64 0.79
N SER A 162 12.84 1.08 1.81
CA SER A 162 13.46 0.83 3.12
C SER A 162 12.92 -0.42 3.80
N LEU A 163 13.73 -0.97 4.71
CA LEU A 163 13.32 -1.92 5.73
C LEU A 163 13.73 -1.38 7.09
N VAL A 164 12.76 -1.25 8.00
CA VAL A 164 12.93 -0.75 9.37
C VAL A 164 12.52 -1.86 10.34
N THR A 165 13.36 -2.18 11.34
CA THR A 165 12.94 -3.01 12.48
C THR A 165 12.20 -2.17 13.50
N THR A 166 11.15 -2.73 14.13
CA THR A 166 10.24 -1.97 15.01
C THR A 166 10.71 -1.92 16.47
N GLY A 167 11.64 -2.79 16.86
CA GLY A 167 12.03 -3.01 18.26
C GLY A 167 11.04 -3.87 19.05
N GLU A 168 9.99 -4.37 18.40
CA GLU A 168 9.02 -5.31 18.99
C GLU A 168 9.34 -6.77 18.61
N ASN A 169 8.94 -7.69 19.46
CA ASN A 169 8.90 -9.11 19.15
C ASN A 169 7.45 -9.56 18.93
N ILE A 170 7.17 -10.10 17.76
CA ILE A 170 5.84 -10.48 17.29
C ILE A 170 5.68 -11.99 17.42
N LEU A 171 4.66 -12.45 18.13
CA LEU A 171 4.37 -13.88 18.25
C LEU A 171 3.86 -14.43 16.92
N ARG A 172 4.50 -15.47 16.41
CA ARG A 172 4.13 -16.17 15.17
C ARG A 172 4.23 -17.70 15.35
N ASP A 173 3.21 -18.37 14.89
CA ASP A 173 3.24 -19.81 14.62
C ASP A 173 3.40 -19.99 13.11
N ILE A 174 4.65 -20.25 12.69
CA ILE A 174 5.02 -20.28 11.27
C ILE A 174 4.38 -21.45 10.53
N MET A 175 4.33 -22.60 11.20
CA MET A 175 3.86 -23.84 10.60
C MET A 175 2.40 -24.16 10.95
N TYR A 176 1.76 -23.32 11.77
CA TYR A 176 0.40 -23.55 12.29
C TYR A 176 0.27 -24.89 13.03
N ASP A 177 1.31 -25.25 13.76
CA ASP A 177 1.43 -26.55 14.48
C ASP A 177 1.40 -26.38 16.01
N GLY A 178 1.14 -25.18 16.51
CA GLY A 178 1.10 -24.83 17.93
C GLY A 178 2.46 -24.43 18.52
N ASN A 179 3.54 -24.45 17.72
CA ASN A 179 4.89 -24.07 18.15
C ASN A 179 5.16 -22.57 17.85
N SER A 180 4.46 -21.69 18.53
CA SER A 180 4.64 -20.26 18.35
C SER A 180 5.97 -19.76 18.92
N ALA A 181 6.62 -18.83 18.22
CA ALA A 181 7.85 -18.18 18.63
C ALA A 181 7.78 -16.66 18.45
N HIS A 182 8.56 -15.94 19.25
CA HIS A 182 8.72 -14.50 19.10
C HIS A 182 9.73 -14.18 17.99
N GLU A 183 9.31 -13.39 17.00
CA GLU A 183 10.15 -12.95 15.90
C GLU A 183 10.25 -11.41 15.88
N PRO A 184 11.43 -10.84 15.52
CA PRO A 184 11.57 -9.39 15.40
C PRO A 184 10.58 -8.81 14.41
N GLY A 185 9.86 -7.75 14.82
CA GLY A 185 8.96 -7.00 13.95
C GLY A 185 9.71 -6.11 12.97
N ALA A 186 9.16 -5.95 11.76
CA ALA A 186 9.72 -5.06 10.75
C ALA A 186 8.66 -4.47 9.83
N ILE A 187 8.99 -3.33 9.22
CA ILE A 187 8.17 -2.61 8.25
C ILE A 187 8.98 -2.41 6.98
N VAL A 188 8.38 -2.71 5.83
CA VAL A 188 8.94 -2.39 4.50
C VAL A 188 8.19 -1.19 3.93
N CYS A 189 8.91 -0.16 3.49
CA CYS A 189 8.35 0.88 2.64
C CYS A 189 8.45 0.44 1.18
N ARG A 190 7.29 0.22 0.56
CA ARG A 190 7.16 -0.13 -0.85
C ARG A 190 6.88 1.12 -1.67
N VAL A 191 7.30 1.09 -2.93
CA VAL A 191 7.09 2.17 -3.89
C VAL A 191 6.57 1.60 -5.20
N ALA A 192 5.51 2.17 -5.73
CA ALA A 192 4.95 1.79 -7.02
C ALA A 192 4.19 2.98 -7.64
N PRO A 193 3.99 2.99 -8.97
CA PRO A 193 3.11 3.98 -9.60
C PRO A 193 1.68 3.92 -9.06
N SER A 194 1.22 2.71 -8.66
CA SER A 194 -0.07 2.48 -8.02
C SER A 194 -0.10 1.17 -7.23
N PHE A 195 -0.92 1.13 -6.18
CA PHE A 195 -1.28 -0.10 -5.47
C PHE A 195 -2.72 -0.55 -5.77
N ILE A 196 -3.40 0.04 -6.76
CA ILE A 196 -4.69 -0.43 -7.27
C ILE A 196 -4.52 -1.84 -7.84
N ARG A 197 -5.49 -2.72 -7.60
CA ARG A 197 -5.50 -4.13 -8.02
C ARG A 197 -6.76 -4.46 -8.82
N PHE A 198 -6.77 -5.52 -9.57
CA PHE A 198 -8.02 -6.05 -10.17
C PHE A 198 -9.12 -6.24 -9.12
N GLY A 199 -8.76 -6.69 -7.92
CA GLY A 199 -9.67 -6.83 -6.79
C GLY A 199 -10.30 -5.54 -6.31
N SER A 200 -9.68 -4.38 -6.55
CA SER A 200 -10.25 -3.07 -6.23
C SER A 200 -11.50 -2.78 -7.08
N PHE A 201 -11.50 -3.18 -8.35
CA PHE A 201 -12.68 -3.08 -9.22
C PHE A 201 -13.68 -4.21 -8.96
N GLN A 202 -13.18 -5.43 -8.79
CA GLN A 202 -14.00 -6.62 -8.64
C GLN A 202 -14.89 -6.56 -7.40
N ILE A 203 -14.41 -6.00 -6.27
CA ILE A 203 -15.22 -5.90 -5.06
C ILE A 203 -16.47 -5.04 -5.26
N HIS A 204 -16.35 -3.91 -5.96
CA HIS A 204 -17.47 -3.02 -6.26
C HIS A 204 -18.44 -3.65 -7.24
N SER A 205 -17.93 -4.32 -8.28
CA SER A 205 -18.76 -5.08 -9.22
C SER A 205 -19.53 -6.20 -8.52
N ALA A 206 -18.86 -6.99 -7.67
CA ALA A 206 -19.46 -8.10 -6.94
C ALA A 206 -20.51 -7.67 -5.90
N THR A 207 -20.45 -6.43 -5.43
CA THR A 207 -21.42 -5.85 -4.49
C THR A 207 -22.43 -4.92 -5.14
N SER A 208 -22.44 -4.82 -6.48
CA SER A 208 -23.28 -3.91 -7.26
C SER A 208 -23.15 -2.42 -6.87
N ASP A 209 -21.98 -2.04 -6.37
CA ASP A 209 -21.62 -0.67 -6.00
C ASP A 209 -21.08 0.08 -7.24
N ILE A 210 -21.99 0.41 -8.14
CA ILE A 210 -21.64 0.94 -9.48
C ILE A 210 -21.06 2.35 -9.40
N ASP A 211 -21.51 3.18 -8.48
CA ASP A 211 -21.05 4.56 -8.37
C ASP A 211 -19.60 4.64 -7.89
N THR A 212 -19.24 3.86 -6.88
CA THR A 212 -17.84 3.74 -6.43
C THR A 212 -16.96 3.11 -7.52
N LEU A 213 -17.47 2.07 -8.22
CA LEU A 213 -16.75 1.47 -9.35
C LEU A 213 -16.46 2.50 -10.44
N ARG A 214 -17.45 3.32 -10.81
CA ARG A 214 -17.28 4.38 -11.82
C ARG A 214 -16.21 5.37 -11.39
N SER A 215 -16.28 5.89 -10.17
CA SER A 215 -15.29 6.84 -9.63
C SER A 215 -13.86 6.26 -9.66
N LEU A 216 -13.71 4.98 -9.29
CA LEU A 216 -12.41 4.30 -9.32
C LEU A 216 -11.88 4.10 -10.76
N VAL A 217 -12.76 3.73 -11.70
CA VAL A 217 -12.38 3.60 -13.12
C VAL A 217 -11.96 4.94 -13.69
N GLU A 218 -12.73 6.00 -13.46
CA GLU A 218 -12.41 7.35 -13.93
C GLU A 218 -11.08 7.86 -13.38
N HIS A 219 -10.83 7.68 -12.08
CA HIS A 219 -9.54 7.99 -11.46
C HIS A 219 -8.40 7.21 -12.12
N THR A 220 -8.56 5.90 -12.27
CA THR A 220 -7.52 5.02 -12.81
C THR A 220 -7.17 5.40 -14.25
N VAL A 221 -8.16 5.62 -15.09
CA VAL A 221 -7.92 6.00 -16.50
C VAL A 221 -7.23 7.36 -16.57
N ARG A 222 -7.77 8.36 -15.88
CA ARG A 222 -7.17 9.71 -15.89
C ARG A 222 -5.72 9.71 -15.40
N THR A 223 -5.41 8.92 -14.38
CA THR A 223 -4.11 8.95 -13.71
C THR A 223 -3.07 8.06 -14.39
N HIS A 224 -3.46 6.86 -14.82
CA HIS A 224 -2.52 5.84 -15.30
C HIS A 224 -2.61 5.58 -16.81
N PHE A 225 -3.71 6.01 -17.47
CA PHE A 225 -3.94 5.83 -18.90
C PHE A 225 -4.41 7.13 -19.56
N PRO A 226 -3.65 8.24 -19.44
CA PRO A 226 -4.13 9.58 -19.84
C PRO A 226 -4.37 9.73 -21.34
N SER A 227 -3.89 8.80 -22.17
CA SER A 227 -4.17 8.75 -23.61
C SER A 227 -5.56 8.22 -23.96
N HIS A 228 -6.30 7.67 -22.97
CA HIS A 228 -7.61 7.08 -23.16
C HIS A 228 -8.71 8.01 -22.70
N THR A 229 -9.87 7.93 -23.37
CA THR A 229 -11.10 8.61 -22.96
C THR A 229 -12.19 7.56 -22.67
N LEU A 230 -13.05 7.86 -21.70
CA LEU A 230 -14.19 7.01 -21.34
C LEU A 230 -15.52 7.60 -21.83
N ASN A 231 -15.48 8.55 -22.78
CA ASN A 231 -16.66 9.30 -23.22
C ASN A 231 -17.66 8.44 -24.00
N ASP A 232 -17.17 7.38 -24.61
CA ASP A 232 -17.99 6.45 -25.39
C ASP A 232 -17.54 4.98 -25.18
N ASP A 233 -18.29 4.04 -25.75
CA ASP A 233 -18.00 2.61 -25.62
C ASP A 233 -16.72 2.20 -26.36
N VAL A 234 -16.33 2.91 -27.41
CA VAL A 234 -15.09 2.65 -28.15
C VAL A 234 -13.89 2.97 -27.27
N GLY A 235 -13.90 4.10 -26.60
CA GLY A 235 -12.84 4.49 -25.65
C GLY A 235 -12.74 3.53 -24.47
N ARG A 236 -13.89 3.07 -23.93
CA ARG A 236 -13.94 2.09 -22.84
C ARG A 236 -13.37 0.74 -23.24
N ILE A 237 -13.74 0.24 -24.43
CA ILE A 237 -13.23 -1.02 -24.99
C ILE A 237 -11.72 -0.91 -25.28
N ALA A 238 -11.27 0.20 -25.87
CA ALA A 238 -9.87 0.45 -26.15
C ALA A 238 -9.01 0.43 -24.87
N TRP A 239 -9.49 1.04 -23.77
CA TRP A 239 -8.82 0.94 -22.47
C TRP A 239 -8.79 -0.49 -21.92
N LEU A 240 -9.95 -1.19 -21.91
CA LEU A 240 -10.04 -2.58 -21.42
C LEU A 240 -9.15 -3.55 -22.19
N SER A 241 -8.85 -3.28 -23.47
CA SER A 241 -7.99 -4.14 -24.28
C SER A 241 -6.49 -3.99 -23.98
N GLN A 242 -6.09 -3.01 -23.15
CA GLN A 242 -4.68 -2.72 -22.80
C GLN A 242 -4.31 -3.13 -21.37
N ILE A 243 -5.28 -3.51 -20.55
CA ILE A 243 -5.03 -4.01 -19.18
C ILE A 243 -5.17 -5.53 -19.14
#